data_5fbdfc6ad3dee2aa8bb87c811c45e5ed
#
_entry.id   5fbdfc6ad3dee2aa8bb87c811c45e5ed
#
_cell.length_a   1.000
_cell.length_b   1.000
_cell.length_c   1.000
_cell.angle_alpha   90.00
_cell.angle_beta   90.00
_cell.angle_gamma   90.00
#
_symmetry.space_group_name_H-M   'P 1'
#
loop_
_entity.id
_entity.type
_entity.pdbx_description
1 polymer ?
#
loop_
_entity_poly.entity_id
_entity_poly.type
_entity_poly.pdbx_seq_one_letter_code
_entity_poly.pdbx_strand_id
1 'polypeptide(L)'
;MIHGFTEKDWNDYVEGLTDNQTRDRIEAHLIGCFSCWEMHEQMAEATAALRSSGDILRRAFALQDHQLHDGLRAVFARIKEGTSGDSDGHSREVRARLNFLEAILTPMCGSQTASKALRAAADAIPANKLNFVTTENWEPFLERLTSFATVMCGDTGANLIRVSGKICFE
;
A
#
# COMPACT_ATOMS: atom_id res chain seq x y z
N MET A 1 14.10 24.94 -2.45
CA MET A 1 15.56 24.79 -2.66
C MET A 1 16.16 24.48 -1.30
N ILE A 2 16.79 23.33 -1.14
CA ILE A 2 17.43 22.92 0.11
C ILE A 2 18.95 23.00 -0.13
N HIS A 3 19.60 23.97 0.51
CA HIS A 3 21.07 24.21 0.45
C HIS A 3 21.65 24.26 -0.98
N GLY A 4 20.93 24.85 -1.92
CA GLY A 4 21.41 25.05 -3.31
C GLY A 4 21.05 23.93 -4.29
N PHE A 5 20.32 22.90 -3.85
CA PHE A 5 19.79 21.84 -4.71
C PHE A 5 18.27 21.93 -4.80
N THR A 6 17.72 21.54 -5.94
CA THR A 6 16.28 21.45 -6.16
C THR A 6 15.75 20.09 -5.65
N GLU A 7 14.45 19.99 -5.45
CA GLU A 7 13.81 18.70 -5.13
C GLU A 7 14.06 17.65 -6.23
N LYS A 8 14.10 18.11 -7.48
CA LYS A 8 14.44 17.26 -8.62
C LYS A 8 15.86 16.70 -8.52
N ASP A 9 16.84 17.53 -8.14
CA ASP A 9 18.25 17.08 -8.00
C ASP A 9 18.36 15.97 -6.94
N TRP A 10 17.62 16.09 -5.83
CA TRP A 10 17.57 15.09 -4.78
C TRP A 10 16.89 13.79 -5.23
N ASN A 11 15.77 13.88 -5.92
CA ASN A 11 15.05 12.72 -6.45
C ASN A 11 15.92 11.98 -7.49
N ASP A 12 16.46 12.70 -8.45
CA ASP A 12 17.36 12.13 -9.46
C ASP A 12 18.60 11.46 -8.83
N TYR A 13 19.13 12.04 -7.74
CA TYR A 13 20.28 11.48 -7.01
C TYR A 13 19.91 10.15 -6.33
N VAL A 14 18.81 10.09 -5.60
CA VAL A 14 18.34 8.87 -4.93
C VAL A 14 17.98 7.78 -5.95
N GLU A 15 17.47 8.17 -7.13
CA GLU A 15 17.15 7.24 -8.22
C GLU A 15 18.36 6.82 -9.06
N GLY A 16 19.51 7.47 -8.87
CA GLY A 16 20.73 7.21 -9.63
C GLY A 16 20.71 7.79 -11.04
N LEU A 17 19.84 8.76 -11.31
CA LEU A 17 19.64 9.42 -12.61
C LEU A 17 20.46 10.70 -12.77
N THR A 18 21.14 11.14 -11.72
CA THR A 18 21.91 12.39 -11.69
C THR A 18 23.17 12.29 -12.54
N ASP A 19 23.51 13.38 -13.23
CA ASP A 19 24.81 13.51 -13.90
C ASP A 19 25.97 13.53 -12.89
N ASN A 20 27.18 13.21 -13.36
CA ASN A 20 28.34 13.06 -12.49
C ASN A 20 28.69 14.36 -11.74
N GLN A 21 28.55 15.53 -12.40
CA GLN A 21 28.89 16.80 -11.77
C GLN A 21 27.94 17.17 -10.63
N THR A 22 26.66 16.97 -10.83
CA THR A 22 25.65 17.21 -9.79
C THR A 22 25.78 16.18 -8.67
N ARG A 23 26.09 14.92 -8.99
CA ARG A 23 26.38 13.88 -8.00
C ARG A 23 27.53 14.27 -7.08
N ASP A 24 28.68 14.62 -7.64
CA ASP A 24 29.88 15.01 -6.87
C ASP A 24 29.57 16.17 -5.93
N ARG A 25 28.77 17.15 -6.38
CA ARG A 25 28.36 18.29 -5.56
C ARG A 25 27.44 17.89 -4.41
N ILE A 26 26.50 16.98 -4.64
CA ILE A 26 25.59 16.46 -3.61
C ILE A 26 26.42 15.66 -2.60
N GLU A 27 27.27 14.76 -3.04
CA GLU A 27 28.11 13.93 -2.15
C GLU A 27 29.05 14.80 -1.29
N ALA A 28 29.70 15.79 -1.88
CA ALA A 28 30.50 16.74 -1.13
C ALA A 28 29.69 17.51 -0.07
N HIS A 29 28.45 17.88 -0.41
CA HIS A 29 27.54 18.55 0.53
C HIS A 29 27.10 17.62 1.67
N LEU A 30 26.76 16.36 1.37
CA LEU A 30 26.32 15.37 2.36
C LEU A 30 27.39 15.12 3.44
N ILE A 31 28.68 15.18 3.09
CA ILE A 31 29.79 15.05 4.06
C ILE A 31 29.76 16.17 5.09
N GLY A 32 29.33 17.37 4.71
CA GLY A 32 29.33 18.56 5.57
C GLY A 32 28.00 18.95 6.18
N CYS A 33 26.90 18.32 5.81
CA CYS A 33 25.55 18.71 6.23
C CYS A 33 24.72 17.54 6.76
N PHE A 34 24.68 17.39 8.07
CA PHE A 34 23.95 16.30 8.75
C PHE A 34 22.45 16.26 8.40
N SER A 35 21.78 17.43 8.34
CA SER A 35 20.33 17.46 8.04
C SER A 35 20.01 17.01 6.60
N CYS A 36 20.90 17.30 5.64
CA CYS A 36 20.73 16.80 4.28
C CYS A 36 21.05 15.31 4.18
N TRP A 37 22.02 14.84 4.95
CA TRP A 37 22.33 13.42 5.05
C TRP A 37 21.15 12.62 5.62
N GLU A 38 20.54 13.08 6.71
CA GLU A 38 19.36 12.47 7.32
C GLU A 38 18.17 12.44 6.36
N MET A 39 17.90 13.55 5.66
CA MET A 39 16.87 13.62 4.63
C MET A 39 17.15 12.63 3.49
N HIS A 40 18.38 12.54 3.02
CA HIS A 40 18.77 11.57 1.99
C HIS A 40 18.53 10.14 2.41
N GLU A 41 18.89 9.76 3.65
CA GLU A 41 18.64 8.43 4.20
C GLU A 41 17.15 8.10 4.18
N GLN A 42 16.29 9.01 4.65
CA GLN A 42 14.84 8.83 4.63
C GLN A 42 14.28 8.66 3.21
N MET A 43 14.76 9.45 2.25
CA MET A 43 14.37 9.34 0.84
C MET A 43 14.85 8.01 0.24
N ALA A 44 16.07 7.57 0.53
CA ALA A 44 16.63 6.31 0.04
C ALA A 44 15.84 5.10 0.60
N GLU A 45 15.50 5.11 1.89
CA GLU A 45 14.66 4.08 2.50
C GLU A 45 13.26 4.03 1.87
N ALA A 46 12.62 5.18 1.68
CA ALA A 46 11.30 5.25 1.04
C ALA A 46 11.35 4.73 -0.40
N THR A 47 12.39 5.10 -1.16
CA THR A 47 12.58 4.63 -2.54
C THR A 47 12.87 3.13 -2.59
N ALA A 48 13.67 2.60 -1.67
CA ALA A 48 13.92 1.16 -1.57
C ALA A 48 12.65 0.39 -1.23
N ALA A 49 11.83 0.90 -0.32
CA ALA A 49 10.53 0.31 0.02
C ALA A 49 9.56 0.30 -1.18
N LEU A 50 9.51 1.40 -1.95
CA LEU A 50 8.70 1.49 -3.16
C LEU A 50 9.16 0.51 -4.25
N ARG A 51 10.48 0.40 -4.47
CA ARG A 51 11.06 -0.57 -5.42
C ARG A 51 10.75 -2.01 -5.02
N SER A 52 10.94 -2.34 -3.74
CA SER A 52 10.60 -3.67 -3.20
C SER A 52 9.12 -4.00 -3.39
N SER A 53 8.24 -3.05 -3.11
CA SER A 53 6.79 -3.20 -3.33
C SER A 53 6.45 -3.38 -4.81
N GLY A 54 7.11 -2.62 -5.69
CA GLY A 54 6.95 -2.75 -7.15
C GLY A 54 7.42 -4.11 -7.66
N ASP A 55 8.49 -4.68 -7.10
CA ASP A 55 8.96 -6.02 -7.45
C ASP A 55 8.03 -7.13 -6.96
N ILE A 56 7.48 -6.98 -5.77
CA ILE A 56 6.44 -7.90 -5.25
C ILE A 56 5.21 -7.86 -6.16
N LEU A 57 4.75 -6.67 -6.53
CA LEU A 57 3.62 -6.51 -7.44
C LEU A 57 3.93 -7.10 -8.83
N ARG A 58 5.09 -6.80 -9.42
CA ARG A 58 5.50 -7.39 -10.72
C ARG A 58 5.55 -8.91 -10.68
N ARG A 59 6.04 -9.51 -9.59
CA ARG A 59 6.04 -10.97 -9.40
C ARG A 59 4.62 -11.50 -9.25
N ALA A 60 3.77 -10.82 -8.47
CA ALA A 60 2.37 -11.20 -8.32
C ALA A 60 1.61 -11.16 -9.66
N PHE A 61 1.90 -10.16 -10.52
CA PHE A 61 1.29 -10.04 -11.85
C PHE A 61 1.91 -10.96 -12.91
N ALA A 62 3.15 -11.42 -12.72
CA ALA A 62 3.76 -12.44 -13.58
C ALA A 62 3.24 -13.85 -13.27
N LEU A 63 2.57 -14.04 -12.14
CA LEU A 63 1.88 -15.29 -11.85
C LEU A 63 0.65 -15.44 -12.75
N GLN A 64 0.39 -16.65 -13.24
CA GLN A 64 -0.87 -16.95 -13.92
C GLN A 64 -2.03 -16.69 -12.94
N ASP A 65 -3.18 -16.24 -13.44
CA ASP A 65 -4.32 -15.80 -12.61
C ASP A 65 -4.67 -16.80 -11.48
N HIS A 66 -4.62 -18.10 -11.76
CA HIS A 66 -4.90 -19.13 -10.76
C HIS A 66 -3.86 -19.19 -9.64
N GLN A 67 -2.56 -18.96 -9.93
CA GLN A 67 -1.50 -18.96 -8.91
C GLN A 67 -1.60 -17.74 -8.00
N LEU A 68 -1.98 -16.59 -8.56
CA LEU A 68 -2.26 -15.38 -7.79
C LEU A 68 -3.45 -15.62 -6.85
N HIS A 69 -4.51 -16.23 -7.36
CA HIS A 69 -5.72 -16.53 -6.60
C HIS A 69 -5.44 -17.50 -5.44
N ASP A 70 -4.70 -18.58 -5.70
CA ASP A 70 -4.31 -19.54 -4.67
C ASP A 70 -3.38 -18.92 -3.61
N GLY A 71 -2.44 -18.08 -4.03
CA GLY A 71 -1.55 -17.33 -3.14
C GLY A 71 -2.33 -16.40 -2.22
N LEU A 72 -3.28 -15.64 -2.76
CA LEU A 72 -4.14 -14.73 -1.99
C LEU A 72 -5.05 -15.49 -1.02
N ARG A 73 -5.61 -16.63 -1.43
CA ARG A 73 -6.38 -17.51 -0.51
C ARG A 73 -5.55 -18.00 0.67
N ALA A 74 -4.31 -18.43 0.42
CA ALA A 74 -3.41 -18.89 1.48
C ALA A 74 -3.08 -17.77 2.48
N VAL A 75 -2.85 -16.54 1.98
CA VAL A 75 -2.63 -15.36 2.84
C VAL A 75 -3.87 -15.03 3.65
N PHE A 76 -5.05 -15.03 3.03
CA PHE A 76 -6.30 -14.77 3.74
C PHE A 76 -6.60 -15.81 4.83
N ALA A 77 -6.37 -17.09 4.55
CA ALA A 77 -6.53 -18.17 5.54
C ALA A 77 -5.65 -17.94 6.77
N ARG A 78 -4.36 -17.58 6.58
CA ARG A 78 -3.44 -17.27 7.69
C ARG A 78 -3.89 -16.05 8.52
N ILE A 79 -4.38 -15.01 7.86
CA ILE A 79 -4.90 -13.81 8.55
C ILE A 79 -6.15 -14.17 9.35
N LYS A 80 -7.04 -14.99 8.78
CA LYS A 80 -8.26 -15.46 9.45
C LYS A 80 -7.93 -16.29 10.70
N GLU A 81 -6.94 -17.15 10.63
CA GLU A 81 -6.44 -17.94 11.78
C GLU A 81 -5.83 -17.05 12.87
N GLY A 82 -5.04 -16.04 12.47
CA GLY A 82 -4.36 -15.12 13.39
C GLY A 82 -5.29 -14.07 14.02
N THR A 83 -6.49 -13.87 13.49
CA THR A 83 -7.45 -12.91 14.04
C THR A 83 -8.13 -13.52 15.26
N SER A 84 -7.46 -13.48 16.41
CA SER A 84 -8.00 -13.88 17.71
C SER A 84 -8.71 -12.67 18.32
N GLY A 85 -9.96 -12.80 18.68
CA GLY A 85 -10.67 -11.73 19.39
C GLY A 85 -12.13 -12.06 19.63
N ASP A 86 -12.54 -11.73 20.83
CA ASP A 86 -13.81 -12.03 21.46
C ASP A 86 -15.05 -11.78 20.62
N SER A 87 -16.04 -12.61 20.91
CA SER A 87 -17.47 -12.50 20.62
C SER A 87 -17.87 -12.33 19.15
N ASP A 88 -18.89 -12.74 18.67
CA ASP A 88 -19.53 -12.67 17.35
C ASP A 88 -18.64 -13.05 16.15
N GLY A 89 -18.80 -14.30 15.68
CA GLY A 89 -18.11 -14.83 14.51
C GLY A 89 -18.19 -13.92 13.28
N HIS A 90 -19.26 -13.14 13.18
CA HIS A 90 -19.48 -12.15 12.12
C HIS A 90 -18.49 -10.96 12.19
N SER A 91 -18.28 -10.41 13.37
CA SER A 91 -17.32 -9.32 13.59
C SER A 91 -15.87 -9.77 13.33
N ARG A 92 -15.55 -11.02 13.70
CA ARG A 92 -14.23 -11.63 13.47
C ARG A 92 -13.93 -11.79 11.98
N GLU A 93 -14.92 -12.26 11.22
CA GLU A 93 -14.75 -12.46 9.78
C GLU A 93 -14.56 -11.15 9.02
N VAL A 94 -15.36 -10.14 9.32
CA VAL A 94 -15.23 -8.80 8.72
C VAL A 94 -13.86 -8.20 9.07
N ARG A 95 -13.39 -8.35 10.30
CA ARG A 95 -12.06 -7.89 10.71
C ARG A 95 -10.95 -8.60 9.96
N ALA A 96 -11.04 -9.93 9.77
CA ALA A 96 -10.07 -10.68 8.98
C ALA A 96 -10.01 -10.19 7.52
N ARG A 97 -11.16 -9.90 6.92
CA ARG A 97 -11.26 -9.33 5.57
C ARG A 97 -10.62 -7.94 5.48
N LEU A 98 -10.88 -7.06 6.44
CA LEU A 98 -10.29 -5.73 6.49
C LEU A 98 -8.76 -5.81 6.66
N ASN A 99 -8.28 -6.64 7.57
CA ASN A 99 -6.85 -6.86 7.78
C ASN A 99 -6.16 -7.41 6.52
N PHE A 100 -6.84 -8.28 5.79
CA PHE A 100 -6.34 -8.82 4.52
C PHE A 100 -6.20 -7.72 3.45
N LEU A 101 -7.22 -6.88 3.27
CA LEU A 101 -7.16 -5.76 2.33
C LEU A 101 -6.10 -4.73 2.75
N GLU A 102 -5.93 -4.48 4.05
CA GLU A 102 -4.87 -3.62 4.56
C GLU A 102 -3.48 -4.19 4.26
N ALA A 103 -3.30 -5.50 4.47
CA ALA A 103 -2.03 -6.18 4.16
C ALA A 103 -1.68 -6.10 2.65
N ILE A 104 -2.68 -6.09 1.77
CA ILE A 104 -2.49 -5.93 0.33
C ILE A 104 -2.18 -4.48 -0.05
N LEU A 105 -2.86 -3.51 0.55
CA LEU A 105 -2.68 -2.09 0.26
C LEU A 105 -1.36 -1.55 0.83
N THR A 106 -0.94 -2.02 1.99
CA THR A 106 0.24 -1.51 2.71
C THR A 106 1.52 -1.48 1.86
N PRO A 107 1.90 -2.55 1.13
CA PRO A 107 3.07 -2.50 0.26
C PRO A 107 2.91 -1.59 -0.97
N MET A 108 1.68 -1.18 -1.31
CA MET A 108 1.40 -0.35 -2.48
C MET A 108 1.41 1.14 -2.18
N CYS A 109 0.94 1.53 -1.00
CA CYS A 109 0.74 2.95 -0.66
C CYS A 109 1.19 3.31 0.77
N GLY A 110 1.79 2.38 1.51
CA GLY A 110 2.19 2.55 2.91
C GLY A 110 1.03 2.35 3.89
N SER A 111 1.36 1.99 5.14
CA SER A 111 0.37 1.60 6.16
C SER A 111 -0.60 2.74 6.52
N GLN A 112 -0.11 3.97 6.66
CA GLN A 112 -0.97 5.11 6.99
C GLN A 112 -1.98 5.41 5.88
N THR A 113 -1.56 5.33 4.62
CA THR A 113 -2.42 5.58 3.46
C THR A 113 -3.42 4.43 3.29
N ALA A 114 -2.99 3.18 3.49
CA ALA A 114 -3.86 2.01 3.47
C ALA A 114 -4.97 2.12 4.52
N SER A 115 -4.62 2.39 5.78
CA SER A 115 -5.61 2.58 6.86
C SER A 115 -6.55 3.76 6.61
N LYS A 116 -6.05 4.88 6.06
CA LYS A 116 -6.90 6.03 5.67
C LYS A 116 -7.85 5.68 4.53
N ALA A 117 -7.40 4.93 3.53
CA ALA A 117 -8.22 4.50 2.40
C ALA A 117 -9.35 3.56 2.86
N LEU A 118 -9.05 2.58 3.72
CA LEU A 118 -10.04 1.69 4.30
C LEU A 118 -11.10 2.46 5.10
N ARG A 119 -10.67 3.40 5.93
CA ARG A 119 -11.57 4.24 6.73
C ARG A 119 -12.43 5.13 5.84
N ALA A 120 -11.83 5.81 4.86
CA ALA A 120 -12.56 6.68 3.92
C ALA A 120 -13.57 5.88 3.06
N ALA A 121 -13.23 4.64 2.67
CA ALA A 121 -14.16 3.77 1.96
C ALA A 121 -15.35 3.36 2.85
N ALA A 122 -15.12 3.08 4.13
CA ALA A 122 -16.17 2.77 5.11
C ALA A 122 -17.09 3.98 5.37
N ASP A 123 -16.51 5.18 5.55
CA ASP A 123 -17.26 6.42 5.80
C ASP A 123 -18.11 6.86 4.61
N ALA A 124 -17.72 6.47 3.39
CA ALA A 124 -18.43 6.80 2.15
C ALA A 124 -19.67 5.95 1.87
N ILE A 125 -20.00 4.97 2.73
CA ILE A 125 -21.18 4.11 2.56
C ILE A 125 -22.42 4.82 3.13
N PRO A 126 -23.44 5.16 2.31
CA PRO A 126 -24.54 6.04 2.74
C PRO A 126 -25.42 5.48 3.87
N ALA A 127 -25.43 4.17 4.06
CA ALA A 127 -26.26 3.49 5.07
C ALA A 127 -25.50 3.21 6.38
N ASN A 128 -24.23 3.60 6.48
CA ASN A 128 -23.37 3.21 7.58
C ASN A 128 -23.48 4.17 8.77
N LYS A 129 -24.64 4.16 9.45
CA LYS A 129 -24.86 4.99 10.67
C LYS A 129 -23.92 4.65 11.83
N LEU A 130 -23.12 3.59 11.73
CA LEU A 130 -22.26 3.07 12.80
C LEU A 130 -20.78 3.04 12.42
N ASN A 131 -20.39 3.53 11.24
CA ASN A 131 -19.01 3.47 10.71
C ASN A 131 -18.39 2.06 10.73
N PHE A 132 -19.22 1.01 10.62
CA PHE A 132 -18.75 -0.36 10.58
C PHE A 132 -19.03 -0.99 9.21
N VAL A 133 -18.00 -1.64 8.67
CA VAL A 133 -18.16 -2.54 7.53
C VAL A 133 -18.83 -3.82 8.02
N THR A 134 -19.88 -4.25 7.32
CA THR A 134 -20.62 -5.49 7.58
C THR A 134 -20.60 -6.36 6.32
N THR A 135 -21.07 -7.59 6.43
CA THR A 135 -21.23 -8.46 5.26
C THR A 135 -22.21 -7.88 4.24
N GLU A 136 -23.27 -7.21 4.72
CA GLU A 136 -24.32 -6.63 3.87
C GLU A 136 -23.83 -5.41 3.07
N ASN A 137 -22.92 -4.62 3.63
CA ASN A 137 -22.38 -3.43 2.96
C ASN A 137 -20.97 -3.65 2.36
N TRP A 138 -20.51 -4.91 2.30
CA TRP A 138 -19.18 -5.27 1.79
C TRP A 138 -18.98 -4.88 0.33
N GLU A 139 -19.94 -5.16 -0.54
CA GLU A 139 -19.86 -4.82 -1.96
C GLU A 139 -19.72 -3.30 -2.19
N PRO A 140 -20.60 -2.44 -1.65
CA PRO A 140 -20.43 -0.99 -1.72
C PRO A 140 -19.11 -0.51 -1.14
N PHE A 141 -18.63 -1.11 -0.04
CA PHE A 141 -17.33 -0.82 0.55
C PHE A 141 -16.20 -1.15 -0.43
N LEU A 142 -16.23 -2.34 -1.03
CA LEU A 142 -15.21 -2.81 -1.96
C LEU A 142 -15.17 -1.95 -3.24
N GLU A 143 -16.32 -1.51 -3.76
CA GLU A 143 -16.37 -0.58 -4.89
C GLU A 143 -15.69 0.75 -4.58
N ARG A 144 -15.95 1.32 -3.40
CA ARG A 144 -15.31 2.56 -2.96
C ARG A 144 -13.82 2.39 -2.76
N LEU A 145 -13.41 1.31 -2.10
CA LEU A 145 -11.99 1.01 -1.90
C LEU A 145 -11.28 0.80 -3.24
N THR A 146 -11.91 0.12 -4.20
CA THR A 146 -11.38 -0.06 -5.56
C THR A 146 -11.19 1.29 -6.26
N SER A 147 -12.15 2.21 -6.12
CA SER A 147 -12.03 3.56 -6.68
C SER A 147 -10.86 4.34 -6.07
N PHE A 148 -10.64 4.26 -4.76
CA PHE A 148 -9.46 4.85 -4.12
C PHE A 148 -8.16 4.18 -4.58
N ALA A 149 -8.15 2.85 -4.70
CA ALA A 149 -6.99 2.11 -5.18
C ALA A 149 -6.63 2.48 -6.63
N THR A 150 -7.62 2.75 -7.49
CA THR A 150 -7.38 3.25 -8.86
C THR A 150 -6.63 4.58 -8.83
N VAL A 151 -7.04 5.51 -7.97
CA VAL A 151 -6.40 6.83 -7.86
C VAL A 151 -4.99 6.73 -7.30
N MET A 152 -4.77 5.87 -6.29
CA MET A 152 -3.49 5.77 -5.58
C MET A 152 -2.48 4.84 -6.26
N CYS A 153 -2.94 3.77 -6.87
CA CYS A 153 -2.11 2.65 -7.33
C CYS A 153 -2.37 2.27 -8.79
N GLY A 154 -3.25 3.00 -9.49
CA GLY A 154 -3.66 2.70 -10.87
C GLY A 154 -4.54 1.45 -10.99
N ASP A 155 -4.85 1.08 -12.24
CA ASP A 155 -5.76 -0.04 -12.57
C ASP A 155 -5.28 -1.38 -12.02
N THR A 156 -3.98 -1.54 -11.92
CA THR A 156 -3.33 -2.72 -11.36
C THR A 156 -3.69 -2.93 -9.91
N GLY A 157 -3.57 -1.87 -9.09
CA GLY A 157 -3.96 -1.91 -7.67
C GLY A 157 -5.46 -2.12 -7.50
N ALA A 158 -6.28 -1.47 -8.30
CA ALA A 158 -7.73 -1.63 -8.30
C ALA A 158 -8.15 -3.07 -8.62
N ASN A 159 -7.49 -3.70 -9.60
CA ASN A 159 -7.74 -5.11 -9.94
C ASN A 159 -7.37 -6.05 -8.79
N LEU A 160 -6.23 -5.82 -8.15
CA LEU A 160 -5.80 -6.63 -7.02
C LEU A 160 -6.80 -6.55 -5.85
N ILE A 161 -7.28 -5.35 -5.52
CA ILE A 161 -8.31 -5.16 -4.49
C ILE A 161 -9.61 -5.87 -4.86
N ARG A 162 -10.04 -5.78 -6.12
CA ARG A 162 -11.27 -6.44 -6.58
C ARG A 162 -11.17 -7.97 -6.48
N VAL A 163 -10.06 -8.55 -6.91
CA VAL A 163 -9.80 -10.00 -6.82
C VAL A 163 -9.74 -10.43 -5.36
N SER A 164 -8.99 -9.71 -4.55
CA SER A 164 -8.84 -9.99 -3.11
C SER A 164 -10.17 -9.91 -2.36
N GLY A 165 -10.98 -8.91 -2.68
CA GLY A 165 -12.32 -8.76 -2.09
C GLY A 165 -13.26 -9.93 -2.41
N LYS A 166 -13.18 -10.50 -3.62
CA LYS A 166 -13.96 -11.69 -4.00
C LYS A 166 -13.50 -12.94 -3.25
N ILE A 167 -12.19 -13.14 -3.11
CA ILE A 167 -11.62 -14.28 -2.37
C ILE A 167 -12.12 -14.34 -0.93
N CYS A 168 -12.41 -13.20 -0.33
CA CYS A 168 -12.95 -13.14 1.03
C CYS A 168 -14.35 -13.79 1.18
N PHE A 169 -15.03 -14.11 0.09
CA PHE A 169 -16.38 -14.73 0.12
C PHE A 169 -16.37 -16.20 -0.29
N GLU A 170 -15.28 -16.71 -0.80
CA GLU A 170 -15.10 -18.12 -1.14
C GLU A 170 -14.59 -18.93 0.05
#